data_666bb702ae9c2bf8ec23170b3a39d939
#
_entry.id   666bb702ae9c2bf8ec23170b3a39d939
#
_cell.length_a   1.000
_cell.length_b   1.000
_cell.length_c   1.000
_cell.angle_alpha   90.00
_cell.angle_beta   90.00
_cell.angle_gamma   90.00
#
_symmetry.space_group_name_H-M   'P 1'
#
loop_
_entity.id
_entity.type
_entity.pdbx_description
1 polymer ?
#
loop_
_entity_poly.entity_id
_entity_poly.type
_entity_poly.pdbx_seq_one_letter_code
_entity_poly.pdbx_strand_id
1 'polypeptide(L)'
;MNICIFGGDEPHIGAVALGIPITLPHDPLTQTSSVSLMTVPGHKEDEFALRVARQLAKQLNKVIVVSCGIHIQDIKKEEIFQLSELLDDIINELLTTLAT
;
A
#
# COMPACT_ATOMS: atom_id res chain seq x y z
N MET A 1 -6.98 -3.27 -10.36
CA MET A 1 -6.09 -2.09 -10.50
C MET A 1 -4.69 -2.46 -10.02
N ASN A 2 -3.69 -2.02 -10.71
CA ASN A 2 -2.30 -2.36 -10.43
C ASN A 2 -1.53 -1.07 -10.12
N ILE A 3 -0.88 -1.03 -8.95
CA ILE A 3 -0.19 0.17 -8.47
C ILE A 3 1.26 -0.21 -8.17
N CYS A 4 2.18 0.60 -8.69
CA CYS A 4 3.61 0.43 -8.43
C CYS A 4 4.15 1.66 -7.70
N ILE A 5 4.86 1.42 -6.61
CA ILE A 5 5.47 2.49 -5.81
C ILE A 5 6.97 2.22 -5.78
N PHE A 6 7.73 3.12 -6.36
CA PHE A 6 9.18 2.99 -6.42
C PHE A 6 9.84 4.26 -5.88
N GLY A 7 10.97 4.10 -5.26
CA GLY A 7 11.75 5.25 -4.77
C GLY A 7 13.05 4.82 -4.14
N GLY A 8 13.85 5.82 -3.73
CA GLY A 8 15.11 5.60 -3.07
C GLY A 8 16.28 5.47 -4.02
N ASP A 9 17.34 4.83 -3.54
CA ASP A 9 18.63 4.77 -4.22
C ASP A 9 18.66 3.76 -5.36
N GLU A 10 17.95 2.65 -5.21
CA GLU A 10 17.92 1.60 -6.21
C GLU A 10 16.49 1.09 -6.44
N PRO A 11 16.07 0.94 -7.70
CA PRO A 11 14.78 0.33 -7.98
C PRO A 11 14.83 -1.17 -7.67
N HIS A 12 13.82 -1.65 -6.95
CA HIS A 12 13.66 -3.09 -6.70
C HIS A 12 12.20 -3.35 -6.31
N ILE A 13 11.86 -4.63 -6.18
CA ILE A 13 10.58 -5.02 -5.61
C ILE A 13 10.86 -5.59 -4.22
N GLY A 14 10.34 -4.94 -3.18
CA GLY A 14 10.50 -5.37 -1.81
C GLY A 14 9.29 -6.13 -1.29
N ALA A 15 8.08 -5.76 -1.75
CA ALA A 15 6.85 -6.39 -1.32
C ALA A 15 5.77 -6.25 -2.38
N VAL A 16 4.88 -7.24 -2.43
CA VAL A 16 3.69 -7.21 -3.30
C VAL A 16 2.49 -7.56 -2.43
N ALA A 17 1.46 -6.73 -2.48
CA ALA A 17 0.24 -6.92 -1.71
C ALA A 17 -0.97 -7.00 -2.65
N LEU A 18 -1.89 -7.91 -2.34
CA LEU A 18 -3.16 -8.04 -3.05
C LEU A 18 -4.27 -7.69 -2.07
N GLY A 19 -4.96 -6.59 -2.33
CA GLY A 19 -6.10 -6.15 -1.54
C GLY A 19 -7.40 -6.51 -2.23
N ILE A 20 -8.32 -7.13 -1.48
CA ILE A 20 -9.63 -7.54 -1.98
C ILE A 20 -10.70 -6.89 -1.12
N PRO A 21 -11.65 -6.14 -1.71
CA PRO A 21 -12.72 -5.54 -0.92
C PRO A 21 -13.65 -6.62 -0.38
N ILE A 22 -14.12 -6.43 0.85
CA ILE A 22 -15.02 -7.36 1.51
C ILE A 22 -16.19 -6.59 2.09
N THR A 23 -17.40 -7.12 1.88
CA THR A 23 -18.60 -6.66 2.55
C THR A 23 -18.95 -7.66 3.64
N LEU A 24 -19.13 -7.18 4.86
CA LEU A 24 -19.44 -8.06 6.00
C LEU A 24 -20.87 -8.59 5.87
N PRO A 25 -21.08 -9.91 6.04
CA PRO A 25 -22.42 -10.50 5.87
C PRO A 25 -23.47 -9.96 6.83
N HIS A 26 -23.06 -9.58 8.05
CA HIS A 26 -23.96 -9.05 9.08
C HIS A 26 -23.97 -7.52 9.14
N ASP A 27 -23.16 -6.86 8.33
CA ASP A 27 -23.12 -5.41 8.25
C ASP A 27 -22.74 -5.00 6.83
N PRO A 28 -23.72 -5.05 5.89
CA PRO A 28 -23.42 -4.77 4.47
C PRO A 28 -23.06 -3.32 4.19
N LEU A 29 -23.23 -2.41 5.15
CA LEU A 29 -22.84 -1.02 5.00
C LEU A 29 -21.38 -0.77 5.36
N THR A 30 -20.75 -1.72 6.04
CA THR A 30 -19.35 -1.60 6.42
C THR A 30 -18.46 -2.20 5.36
N GLN A 31 -17.62 -1.38 4.75
CA GLN A 31 -16.60 -1.81 3.81
C GLN A 31 -15.31 -2.11 4.54
N THR A 32 -14.72 -3.24 4.22
CA THR A 32 -13.40 -3.62 4.71
C THR A 32 -12.62 -4.28 3.57
N SER A 33 -11.44 -4.77 3.86
CA SER A 33 -10.61 -5.46 2.85
C SER A 33 -9.80 -6.57 3.49
N SER A 34 -9.49 -7.57 2.68
CA SER A 34 -8.54 -8.62 3.04
C SER A 34 -7.28 -8.43 2.21
N VAL A 35 -6.11 -8.58 2.81
CA VAL A 35 -4.85 -8.35 2.12
C VAL A 35 -3.96 -9.58 2.25
N SER A 36 -3.43 -10.04 1.12
CA SER A 36 -2.37 -11.04 1.07
C SER A 36 -1.06 -10.35 0.72
N LEU A 37 0.01 -10.75 1.37
CA LEU A 37 1.28 -10.07 1.25
C LEU A 37 2.40 -11.06 0.94
N MET A 38 3.23 -10.71 -0.05
CA MET A 38 4.47 -11.42 -0.34
C MET A 38 5.63 -10.46 -0.15
N THR A 39 6.66 -10.90 0.55
CA THR A 39 7.83 -10.07 0.82
C THR A 39 9.10 -10.69 0.26
N VAL A 40 10.03 -9.83 -0.13
CA VAL A 40 11.37 -10.25 -0.48
C VAL A 40 12.23 -10.17 0.77
N PRO A 41 12.96 -11.25 1.15
CA PRO A 41 13.76 -11.23 2.37
C PRO A 41 14.76 -10.08 2.40
N GLY A 42 14.91 -9.46 3.57
CA GLY A 42 15.82 -8.35 3.77
C GLY A 42 15.24 -6.97 3.45
N HIS A 43 14.02 -6.91 2.97
CA HIS A 43 13.34 -5.65 2.67
C HIS A 43 12.19 -5.41 3.65
N LYS A 44 11.89 -4.14 3.93
CA LYS A 44 10.91 -3.74 4.95
C LYS A 44 9.75 -2.92 4.40
N GLU A 45 9.51 -2.99 3.09
CA GLU A 45 8.42 -2.28 2.42
C GLU A 45 7.06 -2.96 2.59
N ASP A 46 7.03 -4.09 3.30
CA ASP A 46 5.83 -4.89 3.50
C ASP A 46 4.69 -4.08 4.14
N GLU A 47 4.98 -3.28 5.16
CA GLU A 47 3.96 -2.45 5.80
C GLU A 47 3.39 -1.39 4.85
N PHE A 48 4.24 -0.82 4.00
CA PHE A 48 3.79 0.18 3.04
C PHE A 48 2.86 -0.45 1.99
N ALA A 49 3.27 -1.58 1.41
CA ALA A 49 2.45 -2.29 0.44
C ALA A 49 1.12 -2.73 1.05
N LEU A 50 1.16 -3.28 2.26
CA LEU A 50 -0.02 -3.71 2.99
C LEU A 50 -1.01 -2.56 3.20
N ARG A 51 -0.52 -1.42 3.69
CA ARG A 51 -1.35 -0.26 3.99
C ARG A 51 -2.00 0.32 2.75
N VAL A 52 -1.23 0.47 1.68
CA VAL A 52 -1.76 0.99 0.41
C VAL A 52 -2.84 0.06 -0.14
N ALA A 53 -2.56 -1.24 -0.20
CA ALA A 53 -3.51 -2.21 -0.73
C ALA A 53 -4.80 -2.24 0.11
N ARG A 54 -4.67 -2.22 1.43
CA ARG A 54 -5.82 -2.25 2.34
C ARG A 54 -6.71 -1.03 2.17
N GLN A 55 -6.10 0.15 2.18
CA GLN A 55 -6.85 1.39 2.10
C GLN A 55 -7.53 1.57 0.73
N LEU A 56 -6.79 1.31 -0.34
CA LEU A 56 -7.34 1.49 -1.68
C LEU A 56 -8.42 0.46 -2.01
N ALA A 57 -8.23 -0.81 -1.64
CA ALA A 57 -9.25 -1.83 -1.86
C ALA A 57 -10.54 -1.51 -1.11
N LYS A 58 -10.40 -1.08 0.14
CA LYS A 58 -11.54 -0.70 0.98
C LYS A 58 -12.28 0.52 0.40
N GLN A 59 -11.55 1.57 0.08
CA GLN A 59 -12.12 2.85 -0.30
C GLN A 59 -12.65 2.87 -1.74
N LEU A 60 -11.97 2.18 -2.65
CA LEU A 60 -12.34 2.14 -4.05
C LEU A 60 -13.26 0.96 -4.39
N ASN A 61 -13.43 0.02 -3.47
CA ASN A 61 -14.21 -1.20 -3.66
C ASN A 61 -13.75 -1.96 -4.92
N LYS A 62 -12.44 -2.13 -5.05
CA LYS A 62 -11.81 -2.80 -6.19
C LYS A 62 -10.69 -3.71 -5.70
N VAL A 63 -10.40 -4.74 -6.50
CA VAL A 63 -9.21 -5.54 -6.28
C VAL A 63 -7.98 -4.72 -6.67
N ILE A 64 -7.04 -4.59 -5.74
CA ILE A 64 -5.85 -3.76 -5.89
C ILE A 64 -4.61 -4.63 -5.71
N VAL A 65 -3.69 -4.54 -6.67
CA VAL A 65 -2.34 -5.11 -6.53
C VAL A 65 -1.37 -3.96 -6.35
N VAL A 66 -0.55 -4.03 -5.32
CA VAL A 66 0.48 -3.04 -5.05
C VAL A 66 1.85 -3.70 -5.07
N SER A 67 2.73 -3.22 -5.93
CA SER A 67 4.15 -3.56 -5.91
C SER A 67 4.91 -2.38 -5.31
N CYS A 68 5.67 -2.63 -4.26
CA CYS A 68 6.38 -1.57 -3.56
C CYS A 68 7.87 -1.88 -3.48
N GLY A 69 8.69 -0.92 -3.88
CA GLY A 69 10.13 -1.03 -3.80
C GLY A 69 10.74 0.32 -3.47
N ILE A 70 10.98 0.56 -2.17
CA ILE A 70 11.61 1.77 -1.70
C ILE A 70 12.87 1.35 -0.94
N HIS A 71 14.04 1.71 -1.47
CA HIS A 71 15.30 1.39 -0.83
C HIS A 71 16.10 2.67 -0.63
N ILE A 72 16.36 2.98 0.64
CA ILE A 72 17.23 4.08 1.03
C ILE A 72 18.31 3.48 1.92
N GLN A 73 19.55 3.60 1.48
CA GLN A 73 20.68 3.06 2.23
C GLN A 73 20.83 3.80 3.56
N ASP A 74 21.01 3.03 4.65
CA ASP A 74 21.19 3.59 6.00
C ASP A 74 20.04 4.49 6.46
N ILE A 75 18.80 4.13 6.12
CA ILE A 75 17.62 4.91 6.49
C ILE A 75 17.49 5.03 8.01
N LYS A 76 17.22 6.23 8.49
CA LYS A 76 17.02 6.53 9.91
C LYS A 76 15.54 6.46 10.28
N LYS A 77 15.25 6.38 11.58
CA LYS A 77 13.87 6.31 12.08
C LYS A 77 13.04 7.52 11.64
N GLU A 78 13.63 8.72 11.69
CA GLU A 78 12.95 9.94 11.28
C GLU A 78 12.59 9.90 9.80
N GLU A 79 13.46 9.32 8.98
CA GLU A 79 13.22 9.18 7.54
C GLU A 79 12.13 8.16 7.26
N ILE A 80 12.06 7.07 8.04
CA ILE A 80 10.98 6.10 7.94
C ILE A 80 9.63 6.76 8.27
N PHE A 81 9.60 7.60 9.30
CA PHE A 81 8.41 8.34 9.69
C PHE A 81 7.99 9.32 8.59
N GLN A 82 8.93 10.03 7.99
CA GLN A 82 8.67 10.94 6.89
C GLN A 82 8.13 10.21 5.66
N LEU A 83 8.68 9.03 5.35
CA LEU A 83 8.16 8.18 4.28
C LEU A 83 6.74 7.74 4.56
N SER A 84 6.44 7.39 5.80
CA SER A 84 5.10 6.98 6.20
C SER A 84 4.09 8.12 5.99
N GLU A 85 4.44 9.35 6.36
CA GLU A 85 3.60 10.51 6.14
C GLU A 85 3.41 10.80 4.64
N LEU A 86 4.49 10.75 3.87
CA LEU A 86 4.43 10.94 2.43
C LEU A 86 3.52 9.90 1.77
N LEU A 87 3.57 8.67 2.27
CA LEU A 87 2.73 7.60 1.75
C LEU A 87 1.25 7.86 2.03
N ASP A 88 0.92 8.37 3.22
CA ASP A 88 -0.45 8.76 3.53
C ASP A 88 -0.95 9.86 2.58
N ASP A 89 -0.11 10.84 2.28
CA ASP A 89 -0.43 11.89 1.32
C ASP A 89 -0.67 11.32 -0.07
N ILE A 90 0.16 10.38 -0.50
CA ILE A 90 0.02 9.71 -1.80
C ILE A 90 -1.29 8.92 -1.86
N ILE A 91 -1.63 8.20 -0.80
CA ILE A 91 -2.90 7.46 -0.72
C ILE A 91 -4.08 8.41 -0.87
N ASN A 92 -4.07 9.51 -0.15
CA ASN A 92 -5.14 10.50 -0.21
C ASN A 92 -5.27 11.12 -1.60
N GLU A 93 -4.15 11.43 -2.23
CA GLU A 93 -4.14 11.97 -3.58
C GLU A 93 -4.67 10.96 -4.60
N LEU A 94 -4.28 9.70 -4.49
CA LEU A 94 -4.77 8.63 -5.34
C LEU A 94 -6.28 8.45 -5.18
N LEU A 95 -6.77 8.45 -3.94
CA LEU A 95 -8.20 8.32 -3.66
C LEU A 95 -8.99 9.48 -4.29
N THR A 96 -8.50 10.69 -4.18
CA THR A 96 -9.14 11.86 -4.79
C THR A 96 -9.18 11.74 -6.31
N THR A 97 -8.07 11.34 -6.92
CA THR A 97 -7.95 11.21 -8.37
C THR A 97 -8.80 10.07 -8.92
N LEU A 98 -8.79 8.91 -8.26
CA LEU A 98 -9.43 7.70 -8.75
C LEU A 98 -10.92 7.63 -8.42
N ALA A 99 -11.38 8.41 -7.46
CA ALA A 99 -12.79 8.44 -7.08
C ALA A 99 -13.65 9.30 -8.02
N THR A 100 -13.02 10.06 -8.90
CA THR A 100 -13.72 10.84 -9.93
C THR A 100 -13.90 10.04 -11.24
#